data_3b7d092547678c0bced3b6e69cd6924f
#
_entry.id   3b7d092547678c0bced3b6e69cd6924f
#
_cell.length_a   1.000
_cell.length_b   1.000
_cell.length_c   1.000
_cell.angle_alpha   90.00
_cell.angle_beta   90.00
_cell.angle_gamma   90.00
#
_symmetry.space_group_name_H-M   'P 1'
#
loop_
_entity.id
_entity.type
_entity.pdbx_description
1 polymer ?
#
loop_
_entity_poly.entity_id
_entity_poly.type
_entity_poly.pdbx_seq_one_letter_code
_entity_poly.pdbx_strand_id
1 'polypeptide(L)'
;MLRKNWLLLLLATLLLVVVVGCSSDSEVSDDDKANEGGKETDQDQQELPEMTEEEITLSYASWANHELNQYLADRFMEKYPNITVELVQLEQEGWNDHLTNLASTGELPDVFWYLGNVDIAIRNAWLGDMTEYFNADPENEDLLDTMKDVGYFDGERKLAAPANYYPYTVFLDENLFEQLNVEMPSPDWTYSEMIDLMQKMTVPEQGIYGYNTFTKLVTMAPIVNQDAFGEFGWDGESYDLTTDWADAAMQHSEFVRSGVHAPFFDTDEAEAAFGDRLLWAASTGRVAMQLDAWWTVGLFAEPEFVDKGIKWVPYVVPKGDNASTENKPAFIDFGAISSATEYPREAYELLKFFGWSKEGWEHKLEAFKTLQDDTGNLIFQHPDGLPLIKDQEIWDGLRALLPDSHYYDDFLQRAKHPIPLGGAAQPGFQTFLDEVYFGGEYGDVELATANGEVNAHDIAQDLTEKANQYREEAIEELFY
;
A
#
# COMPACT_ATOMS: atom_id res chain seq x y z
N MET A 1 28.66 41.39 -27.54
CA MET A 1 29.54 41.04 -28.67
C MET A 1 29.35 39.59 -28.99
N LEU A 2 28.60 39.35 -30.07
CA LEU A 2 28.99 38.57 -31.27
C LEU A 2 29.31 37.09 -30.97
N ARG A 3 28.73 36.09 -31.56
CA ARG A 3 27.93 35.81 -32.78
C ARG A 3 27.43 34.37 -32.62
N LYS A 4 26.24 34.02 -32.86
CA LYS A 4 25.43 33.84 -34.07
C LYS A 4 25.57 32.47 -34.73
N ASN A 5 24.46 31.74 -34.69
CA ASN A 5 23.91 30.87 -35.74
C ASN A 5 24.79 29.83 -36.44
N TRP A 6 24.36 28.60 -36.45
CA TRP A 6 24.15 27.91 -37.72
C TRP A 6 22.92 27.01 -37.65
N LEU A 7 21.99 27.40 -38.46
CA LEU A 7 20.77 26.72 -38.87
C LEU A 7 21.03 26.07 -40.24
N LEU A 8 20.31 24.98 -40.50
CA LEU A 8 19.84 24.53 -41.79
C LEU A 8 20.63 23.48 -42.55
N LEU A 9 19.78 22.48 -42.92
CA LEU A 9 19.70 21.67 -44.13
C LEU A 9 20.40 20.34 -44.13
N LEU A 10 19.57 19.26 -44.17
CA LEU A 10 19.34 18.55 -45.43
C LEU A 10 18.10 17.65 -45.34
N LEU A 11 17.23 17.97 -46.25
CA LEU A 11 15.99 17.32 -46.68
C LEU A 11 16.26 15.99 -47.41
N ALA A 12 15.36 15.04 -47.14
CA ALA A 12 14.75 14.11 -48.08
C ALA A 12 15.59 13.21 -48.98
N THR A 13 15.37 11.90 -48.81
CA THR A 13 15.12 11.05 -49.99
C THR A 13 14.10 9.96 -49.67
N LEU A 14 12.93 10.18 -50.22
CA LEU A 14 11.81 9.24 -50.42
C LEU A 14 12.20 8.29 -51.56
N LEU A 15 12.08 7.00 -51.36
CA LEU A 15 12.08 6.03 -52.47
C LEU A 15 10.90 5.07 -52.33
N LEU A 16 9.84 5.42 -53.07
CA LEU A 16 8.74 4.54 -53.44
C LEU A 16 9.25 3.48 -54.42
N VAL A 17 8.93 2.21 -54.13
CA VAL A 17 8.87 1.18 -55.16
C VAL A 17 7.44 0.66 -55.23
N VAL A 18 6.75 1.04 -56.29
CA VAL A 18 5.47 0.49 -56.74
C VAL A 18 5.81 -0.69 -57.65
N VAL A 19 5.27 -1.86 -57.38
CA VAL A 19 5.16 -2.93 -58.36
C VAL A 19 3.69 -3.27 -58.52
N VAL A 20 3.19 -2.95 -59.72
CA VAL A 20 1.90 -3.34 -60.26
C VAL A 20 2.05 -4.72 -60.93
N GLY A 21 1.07 -5.58 -60.74
CA GLY A 21 1.02 -6.85 -61.45
C GLY A 21 -0.35 -7.53 -61.34
N CYS A 22 -1.06 -7.49 -62.38
CA CYS A 22 -2.45 -7.78 -62.72
C CYS A 22 -3.01 -9.16 -62.34
N SER A 23 -4.32 -9.13 -62.24
CA SER A 23 -5.34 -10.17 -62.15
C SER A 23 -5.31 -11.25 -63.23
N SER A 24 -5.79 -12.45 -62.87
CA SER A 24 -6.75 -13.21 -63.69
C SER A 24 -7.43 -14.30 -62.87
N ASP A 25 -8.74 -14.36 -63.00
CA ASP A 25 -9.66 -15.38 -62.50
C ASP A 25 -9.36 -16.76 -63.01
N SER A 26 -9.62 -17.81 -62.22
CA SER A 26 -10.43 -18.98 -62.63
C SER A 26 -10.56 -20.01 -61.45
N GLU A 27 -11.77 -20.45 -61.35
CA GLU A 27 -12.51 -21.48 -60.64
C GLU A 27 -11.81 -22.70 -60.02
N VAL A 28 -12.27 -22.99 -58.81
CA VAL A 28 -12.73 -24.24 -58.14
C VAL A 28 -12.09 -25.57 -58.54
N SER A 29 -11.49 -26.26 -57.54
CA SER A 29 -11.77 -27.64 -57.20
C SER A 29 -11.21 -28.03 -55.83
N ASP A 30 -12.01 -28.85 -55.11
CA ASP A 30 -11.78 -29.42 -53.80
C ASP A 30 -10.58 -30.35 -53.67
N ASP A 31 -10.26 -30.58 -52.39
CA ASP A 31 -9.42 -31.62 -51.77
C ASP A 31 -7.89 -31.44 -51.77
N ASP A 32 -7.33 -31.12 -50.62
CA ASP A 32 -6.57 -32.09 -49.83
C ASP A 32 -6.00 -31.43 -48.53
N LYS A 33 -6.10 -32.21 -47.46
CA LYS A 33 -5.54 -31.95 -46.16
C LYS A 33 -4.01 -31.82 -46.25
N ALA A 34 -3.46 -30.72 -45.78
CA ALA A 34 -2.08 -30.66 -45.31
C ALA A 34 -1.99 -29.74 -44.06
N ASN A 35 -1.61 -30.37 -43.02
CA ASN A 35 -1.14 -29.94 -41.72
C ASN A 35 -0.13 -28.79 -41.86
N GLU A 36 -0.52 -27.55 -41.58
CA GLU A 36 0.41 -26.48 -41.22
C GLU A 36 0.39 -26.31 -39.70
N GLY A 37 1.40 -26.94 -39.09
CA GLY A 37 1.76 -26.68 -37.71
C GLY A 37 2.07 -25.20 -37.55
N GLY A 38 1.18 -24.50 -36.82
CA GLY A 38 1.52 -23.24 -36.18
C GLY A 38 2.75 -23.50 -35.32
N LYS A 39 3.84 -22.84 -35.62
CA LYS A 39 4.89 -22.65 -34.64
C LYS A 39 4.25 -21.81 -33.52
N GLU A 40 3.81 -22.47 -32.47
CA GLU A 40 3.86 -21.90 -31.14
C GLU A 40 5.33 -21.53 -30.94
N THR A 41 5.59 -20.26 -30.81
CA THR A 41 6.84 -19.80 -30.21
C THR A 41 6.76 -20.30 -28.78
N ASP A 42 7.49 -21.40 -28.49
CA ASP A 42 7.92 -21.68 -27.13
C ASP A 42 8.58 -20.36 -26.65
N GLN A 43 7.86 -19.61 -25.82
CA GLN A 43 8.51 -18.73 -24.88
C GLN A 43 9.29 -19.70 -23.98
N ASP A 44 10.60 -19.70 -24.09
CA ASP A 44 11.48 -20.28 -23.10
C ASP A 44 11.01 -19.75 -21.75
N GLN A 45 10.24 -20.53 -21.01
CA GLN A 45 9.95 -20.23 -19.61
C GLN A 45 11.30 -20.32 -18.92
N GLN A 46 11.83 -19.19 -18.55
CA GLN A 46 13.06 -19.09 -17.78
C GLN A 46 12.79 -19.80 -16.45
N GLU A 47 13.51 -20.88 -16.19
CA GLU A 47 13.39 -21.62 -14.94
C GLU A 47 14.04 -20.79 -13.81
N LEU A 48 13.40 -20.79 -12.65
CA LEU A 48 13.97 -20.15 -11.46
C LEU A 48 15.32 -20.81 -11.13
N PRO A 49 16.42 -20.05 -10.96
CA PRO A 49 17.72 -20.63 -10.63
C PRO A 49 17.69 -21.49 -9.37
N GLU A 50 18.48 -22.58 -9.37
CA GLU A 50 18.60 -23.45 -8.22
C GLU A 50 19.21 -22.70 -7.02
N MET A 51 18.77 -23.05 -5.82
CA MET A 51 19.34 -22.55 -4.55
C MET A 51 20.73 -23.16 -4.33
N THR A 52 21.61 -22.42 -3.63
CA THR A 52 22.95 -22.99 -3.27
C THR A 52 22.81 -24.13 -2.27
N GLU A 53 23.76 -25.10 -2.35
CA GLU A 53 23.93 -26.17 -1.35
C GLU A 53 24.95 -25.77 -0.27
N GLU A 54 25.61 -24.63 -0.39
CA GLU A 54 26.60 -24.16 0.59
C GLU A 54 25.92 -23.74 1.90
N GLU A 55 26.66 -23.89 3.01
CA GLU A 55 26.24 -23.36 4.29
C GLU A 55 26.40 -21.82 4.25
N ILE A 56 25.29 -21.09 4.34
CA ILE A 56 25.26 -19.63 4.26
C ILE A 56 24.47 -19.04 5.43
N THR A 57 24.68 -17.75 5.65
CA THR A 57 23.86 -16.94 6.55
C THR A 57 23.24 -15.80 5.77
N LEU A 58 21.92 -15.57 5.96
CA LEU A 58 21.19 -14.43 5.45
C LEU A 58 20.70 -13.59 6.62
N SER A 59 20.81 -12.29 6.50
CA SER A 59 20.27 -11.32 7.46
C SER A 59 18.94 -10.74 6.97
N TYR A 60 17.97 -10.61 7.89
CA TYR A 60 16.63 -10.07 7.60
C TYR A 60 16.29 -8.95 8.57
N ALA A 61 16.04 -7.74 8.07
CA ALA A 61 15.69 -6.57 8.89
C ALA A 61 14.21 -6.18 8.78
N SER A 62 13.60 -5.93 9.94
CA SER A 62 12.21 -5.47 10.06
C SER A 62 12.04 -4.59 11.29
N TRP A 63 10.96 -3.78 11.32
CA TRP A 63 10.62 -2.91 12.47
C TRP A 63 9.48 -3.46 13.34
N ALA A 64 8.82 -4.52 12.93
CA ALA A 64 7.66 -5.06 13.64
C ALA A 64 7.60 -6.58 13.56
N ASN A 65 6.64 -7.17 14.29
CA ASN A 65 6.29 -8.59 14.25
C ASN A 65 7.47 -9.54 14.57
N HIS A 66 8.31 -9.16 15.51
CA HIS A 66 9.56 -9.86 15.79
C HIS A 66 9.36 -11.34 16.15
N GLU A 67 8.33 -11.67 16.94
CA GLU A 67 8.00 -13.05 17.32
C GLU A 67 7.52 -13.87 16.11
N LEU A 68 6.71 -13.26 15.23
CA LEU A 68 6.29 -13.90 14.00
C LEU A 68 7.46 -14.11 13.05
N ASN A 69 8.32 -13.10 12.90
CA ASN A 69 9.51 -13.19 12.07
C ASN A 69 10.47 -14.26 12.58
N GLN A 70 10.65 -14.40 13.90
CA GLN A 70 11.46 -15.49 14.45
C GLN A 70 10.86 -16.86 14.15
N TYR A 71 9.54 -17.00 14.31
CA TYR A 71 8.85 -18.24 13.97
C TYR A 71 9.03 -18.60 12.48
N LEU A 72 8.87 -17.62 11.58
CA LEU A 72 9.04 -17.84 10.14
C LEU A 72 10.50 -18.16 9.78
N ALA A 73 11.47 -17.52 10.42
CA ALA A 73 12.90 -17.82 10.25
C ALA A 73 13.21 -19.28 10.64
N ASP A 74 12.66 -19.75 11.75
CA ASP A 74 12.83 -21.13 12.19
C ASP A 74 12.22 -22.12 11.17
N ARG A 75 11.05 -21.82 10.61
CA ARG A 75 10.42 -22.67 9.57
C ARG A 75 11.21 -22.63 8.25
N PHE A 76 11.73 -21.47 7.86
CA PHE A 76 12.59 -21.35 6.69
C PHE A 76 13.88 -22.17 6.84
N MET A 77 14.54 -22.11 8.00
CA MET A 77 15.72 -22.91 8.31
C MET A 77 15.44 -24.43 8.40
N GLU A 78 14.23 -24.82 8.80
CA GLU A 78 13.80 -26.23 8.72
C GLU A 78 13.68 -26.72 7.27
N LYS A 79 13.18 -25.86 6.36
CA LYS A 79 13.07 -26.16 4.93
C LYS A 79 14.43 -26.13 4.22
N TYR A 80 15.29 -25.19 4.57
CA TYR A 80 16.62 -24.97 4.00
C TYR A 80 17.69 -25.07 5.07
N PRO A 81 18.09 -26.29 5.50
CA PRO A 81 18.95 -26.48 6.67
C PRO A 81 20.41 -26.00 6.47
N ASN A 82 20.80 -25.70 5.23
CA ASN A 82 22.08 -25.08 4.89
C ASN A 82 22.05 -23.54 4.99
N ILE A 83 20.90 -22.93 5.24
CA ILE A 83 20.75 -21.48 5.38
C ILE A 83 20.44 -21.12 6.83
N THR A 84 21.25 -20.27 7.43
CA THR A 84 20.96 -19.64 8.72
C THR A 84 20.33 -18.28 8.48
N VAL A 85 19.23 -17.94 9.18
CA VAL A 85 18.60 -16.62 9.12
C VAL A 85 18.89 -15.87 10.41
N GLU A 86 19.53 -14.71 10.29
CA GLU A 86 19.77 -13.79 11.40
C GLU A 86 18.80 -12.59 11.31
N LEU A 87 17.99 -12.37 12.36
CA LEU A 87 17.04 -11.28 12.41
C LEU A 87 17.70 -10.01 12.94
N VAL A 88 17.57 -8.91 12.21
CA VAL A 88 18.04 -7.56 12.58
C VAL A 88 16.79 -6.74 12.92
N GLN A 89 16.57 -6.51 14.23
CA GLN A 89 15.44 -5.73 14.71
C GLN A 89 15.85 -4.27 14.85
N LEU A 90 15.16 -3.40 14.11
CA LEU A 90 15.41 -1.97 14.12
C LEU A 90 14.11 -1.23 14.46
N GLU A 91 14.24 -0.01 15.00
CA GLU A 91 13.09 0.84 15.24
C GLU A 91 12.55 1.41 13.92
N GLN A 92 11.22 1.58 13.84
CA GLN A 92 10.59 2.21 12.68
C GLN A 92 10.98 3.69 12.53
N GLU A 93 11.05 4.40 13.67
CA GLU A 93 11.52 5.78 13.71
C GLU A 93 12.99 5.85 13.26
N GLY A 94 13.28 6.69 12.27
CA GLY A 94 14.64 6.80 11.70
C GLY A 94 15.07 5.59 10.85
N TRP A 95 14.13 4.81 10.32
CA TRP A 95 14.42 3.59 9.54
C TRP A 95 15.48 3.79 8.45
N ASN A 96 15.36 4.85 7.64
CA ASN A 96 16.34 5.15 6.59
C ASN A 96 17.72 5.52 7.16
N ASP A 97 17.79 6.14 8.33
CA ASP A 97 19.06 6.45 9.01
C ASP A 97 19.71 5.16 9.53
N HIS A 98 18.93 4.21 10.06
CA HIS A 98 19.43 2.89 10.46
C HIS A 98 20.03 2.14 9.27
N LEU A 99 19.30 2.06 8.14
CA LEU A 99 19.82 1.42 6.92
C LEU A 99 21.05 2.13 6.37
N THR A 100 21.08 3.47 6.38
CA THR A 100 22.24 4.28 5.97
C THR A 100 23.47 3.95 6.81
N ASN A 101 23.31 3.84 8.12
CA ASN A 101 24.39 3.50 9.04
C ASN A 101 24.94 2.09 8.75
N LEU A 102 24.07 1.10 8.60
CA LEU A 102 24.45 -0.28 8.27
C LEU A 102 25.14 -0.35 6.90
N ALA A 103 24.59 0.30 5.89
CA ALA A 103 25.20 0.35 4.55
C ALA A 103 26.61 0.99 4.58
N SER A 104 26.82 2.02 5.40
CA SER A 104 28.12 2.71 5.51
C SER A 104 29.23 1.84 6.10
N THR A 105 28.86 0.82 6.89
CA THR A 105 29.77 -0.16 7.48
C THR A 105 29.89 -1.46 6.66
N GLY A 106 29.12 -1.58 5.57
CA GLY A 106 29.04 -2.80 4.76
C GLY A 106 28.21 -3.91 5.40
N GLU A 107 27.33 -3.55 6.32
CA GLU A 107 26.46 -4.44 7.10
C GLU A 107 24.98 -4.29 6.71
N LEU A 108 24.69 -3.79 5.48
CA LEU A 108 23.31 -3.72 4.98
C LEU A 108 22.72 -5.14 4.95
N PRO A 109 21.56 -5.39 5.59
CA PRO A 109 20.97 -6.72 5.63
C PRO A 109 20.67 -7.28 4.23
N ASP A 110 20.74 -8.61 4.04
CA ASP A 110 20.48 -9.27 2.77
C ASP A 110 19.05 -9.07 2.31
N VAL A 111 18.11 -9.06 3.26
CA VAL A 111 16.69 -8.77 3.06
C VAL A 111 16.24 -7.73 4.07
N PHE A 112 15.51 -6.74 3.64
CA PHE A 112 14.98 -5.72 4.55
C PHE A 112 13.64 -5.19 4.10
N TRP A 113 12.83 -4.81 5.07
CA TRP A 113 11.63 -4.03 4.81
C TRP A 113 12.02 -2.62 4.38
N TYR A 114 11.17 -2.03 3.55
CA TYR A 114 11.39 -0.69 3.05
C TYR A 114 10.12 0.16 3.21
N LEU A 115 10.28 1.33 3.83
CA LEU A 115 9.24 2.35 3.96
C LEU A 115 9.71 3.67 3.35
N GLY A 116 8.81 4.30 2.61
CA GLY A 116 8.89 5.73 2.31
C GLY A 116 9.85 6.08 1.20
N ASN A 117 10.91 6.83 1.49
CA ASN A 117 11.70 7.53 0.50
C ASN A 117 12.53 6.61 -0.40
N VAL A 118 11.95 6.20 -1.52
CA VAL A 118 12.59 5.33 -2.53
C VAL A 118 13.86 5.98 -3.12
N ASP A 119 13.92 7.31 -3.17
CA ASP A 119 15.05 8.06 -3.71
C ASP A 119 16.34 7.77 -2.94
N ILE A 120 16.26 7.69 -1.61
CA ILE A 120 17.43 7.37 -0.77
C ILE A 120 17.94 5.97 -1.10
N ALA A 121 17.06 4.99 -1.22
CA ALA A 121 17.44 3.61 -1.48
C ALA A 121 18.04 3.42 -2.88
N ILE A 122 17.47 4.08 -3.90
CA ILE A 122 17.98 4.04 -5.28
C ILE A 122 19.30 4.79 -5.39
N ARG A 123 19.39 6.02 -4.86
CA ARG A 123 20.61 6.86 -4.88
C ARG A 123 21.81 6.18 -4.21
N ASN A 124 21.56 5.46 -3.13
CA ASN A 124 22.59 4.72 -2.42
C ASN A 124 22.77 3.29 -2.95
N ALA A 125 22.04 2.92 -4.01
CA ALA A 125 22.10 1.59 -4.63
C ALA A 125 21.90 0.45 -3.62
N TRP A 126 20.94 0.57 -2.70
CA TRP A 126 20.65 -0.48 -1.72
C TRP A 126 19.86 -1.64 -2.30
N LEU A 127 19.03 -1.36 -3.33
CA LEU A 127 18.05 -2.29 -3.85
C LEU A 127 18.67 -3.22 -4.90
N GLY A 128 18.59 -4.51 -4.67
CA GLY A 128 18.97 -5.56 -5.61
C GLY A 128 17.88 -5.78 -6.66
N ASP A 129 18.28 -6.11 -7.86
CA ASP A 129 17.37 -6.42 -8.97
C ASP A 129 16.85 -7.85 -8.85
N MET A 130 15.55 -7.99 -8.59
CA MET A 130 14.85 -9.28 -8.48
C MET A 130 14.12 -9.69 -9.77
N THR A 131 14.24 -8.93 -10.86
CA THR A 131 13.42 -9.10 -12.07
C THR A 131 13.49 -10.53 -12.62
N GLU A 132 14.69 -11.10 -12.71
CA GLU A 132 14.87 -12.45 -13.21
C GLU A 132 14.14 -13.48 -12.34
N TYR A 133 14.33 -13.42 -11.03
CA TYR A 133 13.70 -14.36 -10.09
C TYR A 133 12.19 -14.20 -10.06
N PHE A 134 11.71 -12.94 -9.99
CA PHE A 134 10.29 -12.65 -9.92
C PHE A 134 9.53 -13.13 -11.17
N ASN A 135 10.12 -12.93 -12.37
CA ASN A 135 9.49 -13.34 -13.63
C ASN A 135 9.56 -14.85 -13.86
N ALA A 136 10.58 -15.54 -13.32
CA ALA A 136 10.73 -16.98 -13.45
C ALA A 136 9.92 -17.78 -12.42
N ASP A 137 9.43 -17.14 -11.35
CA ASP A 137 8.75 -17.83 -10.25
C ASP A 137 7.24 -17.97 -10.53
N PRO A 138 6.74 -19.20 -10.74
CA PRO A 138 5.32 -19.42 -11.01
C PRO A 138 4.40 -19.08 -9.82
N GLU A 139 4.90 -19.04 -8.58
CA GLU A 139 4.09 -18.67 -7.42
C GLU A 139 3.64 -17.21 -7.48
N ASN A 140 4.35 -16.35 -8.23
CA ASN A 140 3.96 -14.95 -8.39
C ASN A 140 2.67 -14.75 -9.19
N GLU A 141 2.23 -15.75 -9.95
CA GLU A 141 0.91 -15.72 -10.59
C GLU A 141 -0.24 -15.73 -9.59
N ASP A 142 0.00 -16.24 -8.39
CA ASP A 142 -0.97 -16.27 -7.30
C ASP A 142 -1.08 -14.94 -6.53
N LEU A 143 -0.14 -13.99 -6.72
CA LEU A 143 -0.27 -12.66 -6.15
C LEU A 143 -1.58 -11.98 -6.58
N LEU A 144 -2.16 -11.17 -5.70
CA LEU A 144 -3.24 -10.25 -6.04
C LEU A 144 -2.79 -9.38 -7.22
N ASP A 145 -3.67 -9.15 -8.19
CA ASP A 145 -3.28 -8.59 -9.49
C ASP A 145 -2.51 -7.27 -9.38
N THR A 146 -2.98 -6.36 -8.54
CA THR A 146 -2.33 -5.06 -8.32
C THR A 146 -0.99 -5.14 -7.57
N MET A 147 -0.70 -6.26 -6.92
CA MET A 147 0.56 -6.46 -6.17
C MET A 147 1.70 -6.92 -7.07
N LYS A 148 1.39 -7.43 -8.27
CA LYS A 148 2.41 -7.85 -9.24
C LYS A 148 3.25 -6.69 -9.75
N ASP A 149 2.63 -5.50 -9.88
CA ASP A 149 3.26 -4.31 -10.44
C ASP A 149 4.00 -3.45 -9.39
N VAL A 150 3.88 -3.80 -8.12
CA VAL A 150 4.55 -3.08 -7.02
C VAL A 150 6.08 -3.23 -7.14
N GLY A 151 6.82 -2.11 -6.99
CA GLY A 151 8.28 -2.12 -6.88
C GLY A 151 9.05 -1.98 -8.20
N TYR A 152 8.38 -1.63 -9.31
CA TYR A 152 9.01 -1.25 -10.58
C TYR A 152 9.17 0.28 -10.66
N PHE A 153 10.09 0.85 -9.86
CA PHE A 153 10.24 2.30 -9.73
C PHE A 153 10.78 2.99 -11.00
N ASP A 154 11.54 2.27 -11.82
CA ASP A 154 12.04 2.74 -13.12
C ASP A 154 11.22 2.18 -14.31
N GLY A 155 10.16 1.41 -14.03
CA GLY A 155 9.33 0.77 -15.04
C GLY A 155 9.93 -0.49 -15.67
N GLU A 156 11.15 -0.89 -15.31
CA GLU A 156 11.87 -2.02 -15.91
C GLU A 156 12.29 -3.08 -14.88
N ARG A 157 12.88 -2.64 -13.74
CA ARG A 157 13.46 -3.53 -12.76
C ARG A 157 12.56 -3.71 -11.54
N LYS A 158 12.41 -4.95 -11.11
CA LYS A 158 11.75 -5.32 -9.86
C LYS A 158 12.72 -5.09 -8.70
N LEU A 159 12.70 -3.88 -8.12
CA LEU A 159 13.60 -3.47 -7.05
C LEU A 159 13.00 -3.66 -5.66
N ALA A 160 11.69 -3.87 -5.56
CA ALA A 160 11.00 -4.22 -4.34
C ALA A 160 9.79 -5.14 -4.64
N ALA A 161 9.31 -5.83 -3.62
CA ALA A 161 8.10 -6.65 -3.70
C ALA A 161 7.19 -6.33 -2.50
N PRO A 162 5.87 -6.64 -2.56
CA PRO A 162 4.99 -6.44 -1.43
C PRO A 162 5.34 -7.45 -0.32
N ALA A 163 5.56 -6.97 0.90
CA ALA A 163 5.86 -7.81 2.06
C ALA A 163 4.63 -7.95 2.99
N ASN A 164 3.90 -6.87 3.23
CA ASN A 164 2.68 -6.86 4.03
C ASN A 164 1.59 -6.03 3.35
N TYR A 165 0.32 -6.38 3.65
CA TYR A 165 -0.85 -5.75 3.08
C TYR A 165 -1.84 -5.35 4.18
N TYR A 166 -2.14 -4.04 4.27
CA TYR A 166 -3.05 -3.45 5.24
C TYR A 166 -4.08 -2.56 4.53
N PRO A 167 -5.29 -3.08 4.20
CA PRO A 167 -6.31 -2.26 3.57
C PRO A 167 -6.75 -1.13 4.50
N TYR A 168 -7.05 0.03 3.92
CA TYR A 168 -7.80 1.07 4.62
C TYR A 168 -9.10 0.47 5.11
N THR A 169 -9.39 0.73 6.37
CA THR A 169 -10.54 0.16 7.07
C THR A 169 -11.31 1.29 7.74
N VAL A 170 -12.61 1.32 7.55
CA VAL A 170 -13.50 2.16 8.32
C VAL A 170 -14.09 1.31 9.43
N PHE A 171 -13.67 1.55 10.65
CA PHE A 171 -14.27 0.89 11.81
C PHE A 171 -15.49 1.67 12.29
N LEU A 172 -16.60 0.97 12.52
CA LEU A 172 -17.83 1.55 13.06
C LEU A 172 -18.08 0.99 14.45
N ASP A 173 -18.41 1.87 15.44
CA ASP A 173 -18.80 1.41 16.77
C ASP A 173 -20.27 0.99 16.78
N GLU A 174 -20.52 -0.32 16.60
CA GLU A 174 -21.86 -0.90 16.51
C GLU A 174 -22.74 -0.51 17.73
N ASN A 175 -22.16 -0.46 18.93
CA ASN A 175 -22.91 -0.09 20.13
C ASN A 175 -23.33 1.36 20.14
N LEU A 176 -22.51 2.27 19.59
CA LEU A 176 -22.85 3.68 19.47
C LEU A 176 -23.93 3.90 18.42
N PHE A 177 -23.91 3.15 17.31
CA PHE A 177 -24.98 3.16 16.32
C PHE A 177 -26.33 2.69 16.94
N GLU A 178 -26.31 1.61 17.73
CA GLU A 178 -27.49 1.14 18.45
C GLU A 178 -27.99 2.19 19.46
N GLN A 179 -27.10 2.78 20.27
CA GLN A 179 -27.42 3.81 21.25
C GLN A 179 -28.12 5.02 20.61
N LEU A 180 -27.66 5.46 19.45
CA LEU A 180 -28.23 6.60 18.72
C LEU A 180 -29.43 6.23 17.85
N ASN A 181 -29.80 4.93 17.81
CA ASN A 181 -30.86 4.40 16.94
C ASN A 181 -30.62 4.76 15.47
N VAL A 182 -29.38 4.65 15.01
CA VAL A 182 -28.95 4.81 13.62
C VAL A 182 -28.66 3.43 13.06
N GLU A 183 -29.20 3.13 11.89
CA GLU A 183 -28.96 1.86 11.21
C GLU A 183 -27.54 1.79 10.67
N MET A 184 -26.88 0.64 10.82
CA MET A 184 -25.57 0.38 10.23
C MET A 184 -25.66 0.46 8.69
N PRO A 185 -24.66 1.02 8.00
CA PRO A 185 -24.71 1.15 6.55
C PRO A 185 -24.67 -0.22 5.85
N SER A 186 -25.16 -0.26 4.61
CA SER A 186 -24.93 -1.41 3.73
C SER A 186 -23.45 -1.60 3.47
N PRO A 187 -22.95 -2.85 3.32
CA PRO A 187 -21.57 -3.06 2.84
C PRO A 187 -21.25 -2.44 1.48
N ASP A 188 -22.30 -2.14 0.67
CA ASP A 188 -22.20 -1.47 -0.64
C ASP A 188 -22.33 0.05 -0.59
N TRP A 189 -22.06 0.65 0.57
CA TRP A 189 -22.19 2.08 0.77
C TRP A 189 -21.29 2.93 -0.13
N THR A 190 -21.70 4.18 -0.32
CA THR A 190 -20.96 5.14 -1.15
C THR A 190 -20.22 6.17 -0.30
N TYR A 191 -19.31 6.91 -0.97
CA TYR A 191 -18.55 7.99 -0.32
C TYR A 191 -19.46 9.06 0.27
N SER A 192 -20.47 9.50 -0.48
CA SER A 192 -21.44 10.47 0.03
C SER A 192 -22.26 9.93 1.22
N GLU A 193 -22.64 8.66 1.19
CA GLU A 193 -23.33 8.03 2.34
C GLU A 193 -22.43 7.98 3.58
N MET A 194 -21.13 7.75 3.43
CA MET A 194 -20.17 7.81 4.56
C MET A 194 -20.09 9.24 5.13
N ILE A 195 -19.96 10.25 4.29
CA ILE A 195 -19.90 11.65 4.69
C ILE A 195 -21.20 12.08 5.42
N ASP A 196 -22.36 11.72 4.88
CA ASP A 196 -23.67 11.99 5.52
C ASP A 196 -23.80 11.28 6.88
N LEU A 197 -23.27 10.05 6.96
CA LEU A 197 -23.32 9.26 8.18
C LEU A 197 -22.41 9.83 9.28
N MET A 198 -21.23 10.37 8.94
CA MET A 198 -20.37 11.10 9.87
C MET A 198 -21.12 12.29 10.50
N GLN A 199 -21.82 13.07 9.70
CA GLN A 199 -22.63 14.19 10.20
C GLN A 199 -23.80 13.71 11.07
N LYS A 200 -24.53 12.68 10.62
CA LYS A 200 -25.68 12.12 11.32
C LYS A 200 -25.33 11.54 12.68
N MET A 201 -24.14 10.97 12.81
CA MET A 201 -23.66 10.37 14.07
C MET A 201 -23.08 11.41 15.04
N THR A 202 -22.97 12.67 14.65
CA THR A 202 -22.44 13.73 15.50
C THR A 202 -23.55 14.28 16.42
N VAL A 203 -23.33 14.20 17.74
CA VAL A 203 -24.27 14.68 18.77
C VAL A 203 -23.52 15.56 19.78
N PRO A 204 -23.31 16.86 19.47
CA PRO A 204 -22.44 17.75 20.27
C PRO A 204 -22.84 17.85 21.75
N GLU A 205 -24.13 17.86 22.05
CA GLU A 205 -24.66 17.94 23.41
C GLU A 205 -24.36 16.71 24.27
N GLN A 206 -23.97 15.60 23.65
CA GLN A 206 -23.52 14.37 24.30
C GLN A 206 -22.00 14.19 24.19
N GLY A 207 -21.30 15.10 23.52
CA GLY A 207 -19.87 14.99 23.23
C GLY A 207 -19.56 13.80 22.31
N ILE A 208 -20.48 13.44 21.40
CA ILE A 208 -20.30 12.38 20.42
C ILE A 208 -19.87 12.98 19.10
N TYR A 209 -18.81 12.41 18.52
CA TYR A 209 -18.20 12.82 17.27
C TYR A 209 -18.50 11.82 16.16
N GLY A 210 -18.69 12.30 14.95
CA GLY A 210 -18.98 11.46 13.78
C GLY A 210 -17.81 10.56 13.41
N TYR A 211 -16.59 11.10 13.47
CA TYR A 211 -15.40 10.30 13.16
C TYR A 211 -14.10 10.81 13.80
N ASN A 212 -13.11 9.95 13.80
CA ASN A 212 -11.71 10.24 14.02
C ASN A 212 -10.89 9.52 12.94
N THR A 213 -9.65 9.93 12.70
CA THR A 213 -8.89 9.41 11.58
C THR A 213 -7.41 9.24 11.89
N PHE A 214 -6.85 8.12 11.45
CA PHE A 214 -5.45 7.93 11.14
C PHE A 214 -5.22 7.99 9.63
N THR A 215 -6.05 7.26 8.86
CA THR A 215 -6.08 7.33 7.39
C THR A 215 -6.97 8.48 6.94
N LYS A 216 -6.49 9.32 6.04
CA LYS A 216 -7.07 10.63 5.75
C LYS A 216 -8.10 10.60 4.62
N LEU A 217 -9.13 11.46 4.71
CA LEU A 217 -10.08 11.63 3.61
C LEU A 217 -9.38 12.08 2.32
N VAL A 218 -8.40 12.96 2.42
CA VAL A 218 -7.62 13.49 1.29
C VAL A 218 -6.82 12.42 0.55
N THR A 219 -6.42 11.35 1.25
CA THR A 219 -5.73 10.19 0.63
C THR A 219 -6.74 9.24 -0.01
N MET A 220 -7.85 9.00 0.68
CA MET A 220 -8.85 8.03 0.24
C MET A 220 -9.69 8.54 -0.96
N ALA A 221 -10.12 9.80 -0.93
CA ALA A 221 -11.11 10.32 -1.88
C ALA A 221 -10.67 10.22 -3.35
N PRO A 222 -9.42 10.58 -3.74
CA PRO A 222 -8.98 10.42 -5.13
C PRO A 222 -9.05 8.96 -5.61
N ILE A 223 -8.69 8.01 -4.76
CA ILE A 223 -8.68 6.59 -5.11
C ILE A 223 -10.10 6.07 -5.32
N VAL A 224 -11.03 6.42 -4.43
CA VAL A 224 -12.40 5.87 -4.48
C VAL A 224 -13.31 6.61 -5.45
N ASN A 225 -13.10 7.91 -5.72
CA ASN A 225 -13.97 8.74 -6.55
C ASN A 225 -13.46 8.91 -7.99
N GLN A 226 -12.14 8.97 -8.21
CA GLN A 226 -11.53 9.23 -9.52
C GLN A 226 -11.03 7.97 -10.22
N ASP A 227 -11.20 6.79 -9.60
CA ASP A 227 -10.54 5.57 -10.09
C ASP A 227 -8.99 5.71 -10.16
N ALA A 228 -8.41 6.61 -9.33
CA ALA A 228 -6.97 6.81 -9.28
C ALA A 228 -6.23 5.55 -8.75
N PHE A 229 -4.98 5.42 -9.16
CA PHE A 229 -4.13 4.29 -8.75
C PHE A 229 -3.37 4.55 -7.44
N GLY A 230 -3.55 5.71 -6.84
CA GLY A 230 -2.88 6.08 -5.60
C GLY A 230 -3.41 7.36 -4.99
N GLU A 231 -2.86 7.73 -3.85
CA GLU A 231 -3.13 8.99 -3.17
C GLU A 231 -2.73 10.20 -4.01
N PHE A 232 -3.25 11.36 -3.66
CA PHE A 232 -3.01 12.63 -4.36
C PHE A 232 -3.41 12.59 -5.85
N GLY A 233 -4.38 11.72 -6.20
CA GLY A 233 -4.87 11.58 -7.57
C GLY A 233 -3.86 10.98 -8.53
N TRP A 234 -2.92 10.17 -8.03
CA TRP A 234 -1.96 9.45 -8.86
C TRP A 234 -2.66 8.52 -9.86
N ASP A 235 -2.45 8.72 -11.15
CA ASP A 235 -3.10 7.96 -12.23
C ASP A 235 -2.19 6.90 -12.90
N GLY A 236 -0.95 6.75 -12.36
CA GLY A 236 0.09 5.90 -12.92
C GLY A 236 1.18 6.69 -13.67
N GLU A 237 0.92 7.94 -14.05
CA GLU A 237 1.84 8.81 -14.76
C GLU A 237 2.04 10.17 -14.08
N SER A 238 0.98 10.72 -13.47
CA SER A 238 0.98 12.05 -12.86
C SER A 238 0.06 12.16 -11.65
N TYR A 239 0.26 13.20 -10.85
CA TYR A 239 -0.60 13.58 -9.73
C TYR A 239 -1.64 14.60 -10.17
N ASP A 240 -2.85 14.54 -9.60
CA ASP A 240 -3.90 15.55 -9.73
C ASP A 240 -4.59 15.82 -8.38
N LEU A 241 -4.23 16.93 -7.74
CA LEU A 241 -4.82 17.38 -6.49
C LEU A 241 -6.01 18.34 -6.71
N THR A 242 -6.37 18.66 -7.96
CA THR A 242 -7.32 19.74 -8.26
C THR A 242 -8.78 19.38 -8.03
N THR A 243 -9.10 18.11 -7.89
CA THR A 243 -10.47 17.60 -7.79
C THR A 243 -10.72 16.97 -6.41
N ASP A 244 -10.80 15.64 -6.30
CA ASP A 244 -11.23 14.96 -5.09
C ASP A 244 -10.32 15.18 -3.88
N TRP A 245 -9.01 15.43 -4.08
CA TRP A 245 -8.14 15.84 -2.99
C TRP A 245 -8.59 17.18 -2.39
N ALA A 246 -8.83 18.20 -3.25
CA ALA A 246 -9.23 19.54 -2.79
C ALA A 246 -10.61 19.51 -2.13
N ASP A 247 -11.57 18.79 -2.72
CA ASP A 247 -12.92 18.61 -2.16
C ASP A 247 -12.85 17.91 -0.78
N ALA A 248 -12.07 16.85 -0.65
CA ALA A 248 -11.89 16.12 0.60
C ALA A 248 -11.20 16.96 1.67
N ALA A 249 -10.20 17.77 1.31
CA ALA A 249 -9.52 18.69 2.22
C ALA A 249 -10.50 19.75 2.77
N MET A 250 -11.34 20.33 1.90
CA MET A 250 -12.35 21.27 2.32
C MET A 250 -13.45 20.63 3.18
N GLN A 251 -13.87 19.40 2.85
CA GLN A 251 -14.80 18.62 3.65
C GLN A 251 -14.25 18.31 5.05
N HIS A 252 -12.98 17.89 5.13
CA HIS A 252 -12.31 17.66 6.40
C HIS A 252 -12.22 18.96 7.23
N SER A 253 -11.83 20.08 6.61
CA SER A 253 -11.80 21.39 7.25
C SER A 253 -13.16 21.80 7.84
N GLU A 254 -14.26 21.59 7.11
CA GLU A 254 -15.62 21.82 7.61
C GLU A 254 -15.91 20.93 8.83
N PHE A 255 -15.56 19.66 8.77
CA PHE A 255 -15.81 18.69 9.83
C PHE A 255 -15.01 18.98 11.10
N VAL A 256 -13.78 19.43 10.99
CA VAL A 256 -12.98 19.89 12.14
C VAL A 256 -13.67 21.09 12.80
N ARG A 257 -14.05 22.10 12.02
CA ARG A 257 -14.67 23.35 12.53
C ARG A 257 -16.08 23.16 13.07
N SER A 258 -16.83 22.22 12.55
CA SER A 258 -18.20 21.92 13.00
C SER A 258 -18.28 20.89 14.13
N GLY A 259 -17.16 20.28 14.52
CA GLY A 259 -17.11 19.27 15.56
C GLY A 259 -17.64 17.90 15.13
N VAL A 260 -17.68 17.62 13.83
CA VAL A 260 -17.92 16.27 13.30
C VAL A 260 -16.68 15.41 13.50
N HIS A 261 -15.50 15.96 13.24
CA HIS A 261 -14.22 15.32 13.57
C HIS A 261 -13.93 15.46 15.07
N ALA A 262 -13.49 14.38 15.71
CA ALA A 262 -13.02 14.42 17.10
C ALA A 262 -11.75 15.28 17.22
N PRO A 263 -11.48 15.93 18.34
CA PRO A 263 -10.26 16.69 18.55
C PRO A 263 -9.02 15.89 18.22
N PHE A 264 -8.03 16.53 17.60
CA PHE A 264 -6.75 15.91 17.32
C PHE A 264 -5.99 15.54 18.60
N PHE A 265 -5.25 14.46 18.53
CA PHE A 265 -4.39 13.99 19.60
C PHE A 265 -3.35 15.06 19.99
N ASP A 266 -3.02 15.10 21.27
CA ASP A 266 -2.08 16.06 21.90
C ASP A 266 -2.43 17.53 21.71
N THR A 267 -3.73 17.87 21.77
CA THR A 267 -4.23 19.24 21.70
C THR A 267 -4.96 19.65 22.97
N ASP A 268 -5.11 20.95 23.19
CA ASP A 268 -5.90 21.50 24.31
C ASP A 268 -7.40 21.18 24.14
N GLU A 269 -7.87 21.06 22.93
CA GLU A 269 -9.22 20.63 22.57
C GLU A 269 -9.47 19.17 22.99
N ALA A 270 -8.47 18.28 22.81
CA ALA A 270 -8.55 16.90 23.27
C ALA A 270 -8.61 16.82 24.80
N GLU A 271 -7.79 17.60 25.53
CA GLU A 271 -7.87 17.70 26.98
C GLU A 271 -9.22 18.22 27.46
N ALA A 272 -9.74 19.27 26.82
CA ALA A 272 -11.07 19.83 27.15
C ALA A 272 -12.21 18.82 26.86
N ALA A 273 -12.10 18.05 25.78
CA ALA A 273 -13.13 17.09 25.37
C ALA A 273 -13.10 15.80 26.19
N PHE A 274 -11.89 15.25 26.45
CA PHE A 274 -11.69 13.91 26.97
C PHE A 274 -11.08 13.87 28.37
N GLY A 275 -10.54 15.00 28.85
CA GLY A 275 -9.88 15.10 30.17
C GLY A 275 -8.41 14.66 30.15
N ASP A 276 -7.89 14.27 29.01
CA ASP A 276 -6.51 13.90 28.76
C ASP A 276 -6.18 14.18 27.28
N ARG A 277 -5.14 14.99 27.04
CA ARG A 277 -4.72 15.34 25.67
C ARG A 277 -4.12 14.17 24.89
N LEU A 278 -3.57 13.18 25.62
CA LEU A 278 -2.95 12.00 25.03
C LEU A 278 -3.92 10.82 24.89
N LEU A 279 -5.19 11.00 25.25
CA LEU A 279 -6.18 9.96 25.09
C LEU A 279 -6.59 9.83 23.61
N TRP A 280 -6.43 8.63 23.07
CA TRP A 280 -6.90 8.35 21.71
C TRP A 280 -8.43 8.41 21.64
N ALA A 281 -8.97 9.24 20.78
CA ALA A 281 -10.42 9.50 20.68
C ALA A 281 -11.24 8.22 20.49
N ALA A 282 -10.73 7.26 19.66
CA ALA A 282 -11.38 5.97 19.42
C ALA A 282 -11.55 5.10 20.69
N SER A 283 -10.75 5.33 21.75
CA SER A 283 -10.86 4.57 23.01
C SER A 283 -11.85 5.17 24.02
N THR A 284 -12.57 6.23 23.62
CA THR A 284 -13.46 6.98 24.51
C THR A 284 -14.91 6.51 24.52
N GLY A 285 -15.33 5.71 23.50
CA GLY A 285 -16.73 5.36 23.26
C GLY A 285 -17.59 6.57 22.81
N ARG A 286 -16.97 7.63 22.30
CA ARG A 286 -17.62 8.86 21.86
C ARG A 286 -17.35 9.19 20.39
N VAL A 287 -16.78 8.26 19.65
CA VAL A 287 -16.48 8.38 18.22
C VAL A 287 -17.23 7.28 17.48
N ALA A 288 -18.02 7.64 16.49
CA ALA A 288 -18.84 6.67 15.75
C ALA A 288 -18.06 5.90 14.69
N MET A 289 -17.09 6.54 14.05
CA MET A 289 -16.27 5.96 13.00
C MET A 289 -14.80 6.27 13.25
N GLN A 290 -13.94 5.24 13.10
CA GLN A 290 -12.49 5.40 13.07
C GLN A 290 -12.01 5.02 11.67
N LEU A 291 -11.43 5.98 10.95
CA LEU A 291 -10.74 5.71 9.69
C LEU A 291 -9.31 5.32 10.02
N ASP A 292 -8.96 4.09 9.70
CA ASP A 292 -7.67 3.50 10.04
C ASP A 292 -7.27 2.44 8.99
N ALA A 293 -6.40 1.53 9.33
CA ALA A 293 -6.09 0.38 8.51
C ALA A 293 -6.27 -0.93 9.29
N TRP A 294 -6.19 -2.03 8.59
CA TRP A 294 -6.46 -3.36 9.14
C TRP A 294 -5.57 -3.72 10.35
N TRP A 295 -4.35 -3.17 10.47
CA TRP A 295 -3.48 -3.42 11.64
C TRP A 295 -4.14 -3.11 12.99
N THR A 296 -5.14 -2.23 13.01
CA THR A 296 -5.86 -1.85 14.23
C THR A 296 -6.88 -2.91 14.68
N VAL A 297 -7.19 -3.90 13.85
CA VAL A 297 -8.26 -4.89 14.12
C VAL A 297 -8.01 -5.66 15.44
N GLY A 298 -6.77 -6.04 15.68
CA GLY A 298 -6.37 -6.74 16.92
C GLY A 298 -6.50 -5.84 18.16
N LEU A 299 -6.05 -4.60 18.04
CA LEU A 299 -6.11 -3.61 19.11
C LEU A 299 -7.54 -3.34 19.57
N PHE A 300 -8.50 -3.25 18.64
CA PHE A 300 -9.90 -3.01 18.96
C PHE A 300 -10.61 -4.20 19.64
N ALA A 301 -10.01 -5.37 19.67
CA ALA A 301 -10.48 -6.54 20.40
C ALA A 301 -9.97 -6.57 21.85
N GLU A 302 -9.08 -5.68 22.25
CA GLU A 302 -8.50 -5.66 23.59
C GLU A 302 -9.49 -5.20 24.66
N PRO A 303 -9.27 -5.63 25.95
CA PRO A 303 -10.13 -5.26 27.08
C PRO A 303 -10.32 -3.77 27.25
N GLU A 304 -9.33 -2.95 26.86
CA GLU A 304 -9.43 -1.49 26.94
C GLU A 304 -10.65 -0.94 26.21
N PHE A 305 -11.02 -1.51 25.07
CA PHE A 305 -12.18 -1.11 24.27
C PHE A 305 -13.44 -1.88 24.70
N VAL A 306 -13.34 -3.20 24.83
CA VAL A 306 -14.48 -4.08 25.12
C VAL A 306 -15.08 -3.79 26.49
N ASP A 307 -14.27 -3.57 27.52
CA ASP A 307 -14.72 -3.26 28.89
C ASP A 307 -15.43 -1.91 29.00
N LYS A 308 -15.13 -0.99 28.10
CA LYS A 308 -15.82 0.32 27.99
C LYS A 308 -17.12 0.24 27.18
N GLY A 309 -17.47 -0.93 26.64
CA GLY A 309 -18.65 -1.13 25.80
C GLY A 309 -18.46 -0.60 24.39
N ILE A 310 -17.24 -0.46 23.90
CA ILE A 310 -16.93 -0.08 22.53
C ILE A 310 -16.88 -1.36 21.70
N LYS A 311 -17.59 -1.35 20.58
CA LYS A 311 -17.62 -2.53 19.68
C LYS A 311 -17.33 -2.11 18.25
N TRP A 312 -16.05 -2.01 17.93
CA TRP A 312 -15.58 -1.74 16.60
C TRP A 312 -15.81 -2.93 15.65
N VAL A 313 -16.42 -2.67 14.51
CA VAL A 313 -16.58 -3.64 13.41
C VAL A 313 -16.00 -3.10 12.12
N PRO A 314 -15.29 -3.92 11.32
CA PRO A 314 -14.61 -3.45 10.13
C PRO A 314 -15.56 -3.29 8.95
N TYR A 315 -15.42 -2.18 8.24
CA TYR A 315 -16.00 -1.94 6.93
C TYR A 315 -14.89 -1.61 5.94
N VAL A 316 -15.03 -2.08 4.71
CA VAL A 316 -14.18 -1.58 3.63
C VAL A 316 -14.52 -0.12 3.38
N VAL A 317 -13.54 0.63 2.88
CA VAL A 317 -13.81 2.00 2.41
C VAL A 317 -14.95 1.98 1.39
N PRO A 318 -15.82 3.02 1.39
CA PRO A 318 -16.94 3.09 0.46
C PRO A 318 -16.46 3.10 -1.00
N LYS A 319 -17.35 2.81 -1.93
CA LYS A 319 -17.10 3.10 -3.34
C LYS A 319 -17.42 4.57 -3.64
N GLY A 320 -16.77 5.13 -4.65
CA GLY A 320 -17.12 6.46 -5.17
C GLY A 320 -18.54 6.46 -5.75
N ASP A 321 -19.26 7.58 -5.62
CA ASP A 321 -20.65 7.68 -6.07
C ASP A 321 -20.82 7.44 -7.57
N ASN A 322 -19.82 7.81 -8.37
CA ASN A 322 -19.80 7.65 -9.83
C ASN A 322 -18.62 6.86 -10.34
N ALA A 323 -17.85 6.25 -9.45
CA ALA A 323 -16.66 5.47 -9.83
C ALA A 323 -17.03 4.26 -10.67
N SER A 324 -16.21 3.98 -11.68
CA SER A 324 -16.37 2.82 -12.56
C SER A 324 -15.80 1.53 -11.95
N THR A 325 -14.91 1.68 -10.96
CA THR A 325 -14.23 0.60 -10.25
C THR A 325 -14.51 0.65 -8.75
N GLU A 326 -14.22 -0.41 -8.05
CA GLU A 326 -14.28 -0.49 -6.59
C GLU A 326 -12.85 -0.47 -6.00
N ASN A 327 -12.11 0.58 -6.29
CA ASN A 327 -10.75 0.75 -5.80
C ASN A 327 -10.72 0.84 -4.27
N LYS A 328 -9.83 0.07 -3.66
CA LYS A 328 -9.68 -0.01 -2.21
C LYS A 328 -8.24 0.37 -1.84
N PRO A 329 -8.00 1.57 -1.28
CA PRO A 329 -6.67 1.97 -0.86
C PRO A 329 -6.09 1.02 0.18
N ALA A 330 -4.78 0.78 0.09
CA ALA A 330 -4.08 -0.09 0.99
C ALA A 330 -2.65 0.37 1.25
N PHE A 331 -2.21 0.32 2.49
CA PHE A 331 -0.80 0.38 2.81
C PHE A 331 -0.13 -0.95 2.44
N ILE A 332 1.01 -0.83 1.81
CA ILE A 332 1.88 -1.96 1.47
C ILE A 332 3.25 -1.67 2.06
N ASP A 333 3.72 -2.56 2.93
CA ASP A 333 5.13 -2.57 3.25
C ASP A 333 5.87 -3.26 2.12
N PHE A 334 6.93 -2.63 1.66
CA PHE A 334 7.80 -3.20 0.66
C PHE A 334 8.89 -4.03 1.33
N GLY A 335 9.27 -5.12 0.67
CA GLY A 335 10.48 -5.85 0.97
C GLY A 335 11.45 -5.76 -0.20
N ALA A 336 12.72 -5.70 0.10
CA ALA A 336 13.79 -5.66 -0.90
C ALA A 336 14.90 -6.64 -0.54
N ILE A 337 15.60 -7.13 -1.56
CA ILE A 337 16.89 -7.76 -1.37
C ILE A 337 17.99 -6.71 -1.50
N SER A 338 19.07 -6.89 -0.76
CA SER A 338 20.22 -6.00 -0.84
C SER A 338 20.98 -6.17 -2.17
N SER A 339 21.38 -5.06 -2.78
CA SER A 339 22.31 -5.09 -3.91
C SER A 339 23.71 -5.62 -3.52
N ALA A 340 24.01 -5.63 -2.23
CA ALA A 340 25.28 -6.08 -1.68
C ALA A 340 25.27 -7.58 -1.26
N THR A 341 24.10 -8.24 -1.32
CA THR A 341 24.04 -9.67 -0.97
C THR A 341 24.85 -10.54 -1.92
N GLU A 342 25.57 -11.50 -1.37
CA GLU A 342 26.30 -12.51 -2.15
C GLU A 342 25.37 -13.64 -2.62
N TYR A 343 24.14 -13.71 -2.07
CA TYR A 343 23.16 -14.79 -2.30
C TYR A 343 21.79 -14.25 -2.72
N PRO A 344 21.70 -13.54 -3.87
CA PRO A 344 20.45 -12.85 -4.25
C PRO A 344 19.28 -13.82 -4.54
N ARG A 345 19.55 -15.05 -4.99
CA ARG A 345 18.51 -16.07 -5.21
C ARG A 345 17.90 -16.53 -3.88
N GLU A 346 18.74 -16.78 -2.89
CA GLU A 346 18.33 -17.21 -1.55
C GLU A 346 17.66 -16.06 -0.78
N ALA A 347 18.16 -14.84 -0.93
CA ALA A 347 17.54 -13.64 -0.38
C ALA A 347 16.14 -13.41 -0.96
N TYR A 348 15.95 -13.61 -2.27
CA TYR A 348 14.63 -13.57 -2.91
C TYR A 348 13.69 -14.65 -2.33
N GLU A 349 14.17 -15.90 -2.16
CA GLU A 349 13.35 -16.97 -1.56
C GLU A 349 12.96 -16.66 -0.12
N LEU A 350 13.87 -16.09 0.67
CA LEU A 350 13.59 -15.65 2.04
C LEU A 350 12.53 -14.55 2.06
N LEU A 351 12.68 -13.52 1.22
CA LEU A 351 11.71 -12.44 1.11
C LEU A 351 10.33 -12.98 0.70
N LYS A 352 10.27 -13.85 -0.32
CA LYS A 352 9.04 -14.49 -0.77
C LYS A 352 8.37 -15.29 0.34
N PHE A 353 9.14 -16.11 1.08
CA PHE A 353 8.61 -16.92 2.19
C PHE A 353 8.00 -16.07 3.28
N PHE A 354 8.61 -14.95 3.63
CA PHE A 354 8.07 -14.01 4.62
C PHE A 354 6.92 -13.18 4.09
N GLY A 355 6.89 -12.85 2.79
CA GLY A 355 5.89 -11.96 2.20
C GLY A 355 4.66 -12.68 1.67
N TRP A 356 4.82 -13.47 0.61
CA TRP A 356 3.68 -13.89 -0.22
C TRP A 356 3.65 -15.35 -0.64
N SER A 357 4.60 -16.22 -0.26
CA SER A 357 4.47 -17.63 -0.59
C SER A 357 3.30 -18.29 0.13
N LYS A 358 2.65 -19.27 -0.51
CA LYS A 358 1.59 -20.04 0.12
C LYS A 358 2.08 -20.71 1.41
N GLU A 359 3.24 -21.36 1.37
CA GLU A 359 3.84 -22.04 2.53
C GLU A 359 4.14 -21.06 3.68
N GLY A 360 4.68 -19.88 3.38
CA GLY A 360 4.90 -18.83 4.39
C GLY A 360 3.61 -18.40 5.05
N TRP A 361 2.52 -18.26 4.27
CA TRP A 361 1.21 -17.95 4.82
C TRP A 361 0.58 -19.08 5.63
N GLU A 362 0.78 -20.35 5.26
CA GLU A 362 0.38 -21.49 6.08
C GLU A 362 1.06 -21.45 7.46
N HIS A 363 2.35 -21.12 7.50
CA HIS A 363 3.10 -20.93 8.75
C HIS A 363 2.65 -19.69 9.54
N LYS A 364 2.33 -18.57 8.88
CA LYS A 364 1.73 -17.41 9.56
C LYS A 364 0.41 -17.78 10.24
N LEU A 365 -0.48 -18.48 9.54
CA LEU A 365 -1.77 -18.93 10.11
C LEU A 365 -1.59 -19.89 11.29
N GLU A 366 -0.54 -20.71 11.28
CA GLU A 366 -0.21 -21.57 12.43
C GLU A 366 0.35 -20.74 13.60
N ALA A 367 1.23 -19.78 13.31
CA ALA A 367 1.80 -18.89 14.31
C ALA A 367 0.71 -18.10 15.06
N PHE A 368 -0.27 -17.54 14.36
CA PHE A 368 -1.39 -16.83 14.98
C PHE A 368 -2.25 -17.70 15.91
N LYS A 369 -2.21 -19.02 15.76
CA LYS A 369 -2.92 -19.98 16.64
C LYS A 369 -2.10 -20.43 17.82
N THR A 370 -0.78 -20.38 17.73
CA THR A 370 0.11 -21.13 18.61
C THR A 370 1.14 -20.29 19.35
N LEU A 371 1.52 -19.11 18.83
CA LEU A 371 2.48 -18.25 19.50
C LEU A 371 1.87 -17.64 20.74
N GLN A 372 2.53 -17.88 21.87
CA GLN A 372 2.12 -17.42 23.19
C GLN A 372 3.25 -16.64 23.85
N ASP A 373 2.86 -15.66 24.64
CA ASP A 373 3.76 -14.94 25.55
C ASP A 373 4.18 -15.82 26.75
N ASP A 374 5.05 -15.29 27.60
CA ASP A 374 5.54 -15.96 28.82
C ASP A 374 4.42 -16.29 29.82
N THR A 375 3.23 -15.71 29.67
CA THR A 375 2.06 -15.94 30.50
C THR A 375 1.09 -16.96 29.92
N GLY A 376 1.33 -17.41 28.69
CA GLY A 376 0.52 -18.38 27.96
C GLY A 376 -0.65 -17.78 27.21
N ASN A 377 -0.70 -16.44 27.03
CA ASN A 377 -1.67 -15.78 26.17
C ASN A 377 -1.16 -15.77 24.73
N LEU A 378 -2.08 -15.83 23.74
CA LEU A 378 -1.72 -15.61 22.35
C LEU A 378 -1.10 -14.21 22.19
N ILE A 379 0.03 -14.13 21.49
CA ILE A 379 0.69 -12.85 21.19
C ILE A 379 -0.20 -12.01 20.26
N PHE A 380 -0.84 -12.66 19.30
CA PHE A 380 -1.71 -11.99 18.33
C PHE A 380 -3.17 -12.28 18.66
N GLN A 381 -3.97 -11.25 18.93
CA GLN A 381 -5.42 -11.40 19.09
C GLN A 381 -6.09 -11.69 17.74
N HIS A 382 -5.66 -10.99 16.69
CA HIS A 382 -6.06 -11.20 15.31
C HIS A 382 -4.87 -10.96 14.40
N PRO A 383 -4.83 -11.58 13.20
CA PRO A 383 -3.82 -11.26 12.18
C PRO A 383 -3.88 -9.78 11.79
N ASP A 384 -2.75 -9.09 11.89
CA ASP A 384 -2.61 -7.66 11.62
C ASP A 384 -2.48 -7.31 10.13
N GLY A 385 -2.20 -8.29 9.26
CA GLY A 385 -2.10 -8.15 7.82
C GLY A 385 -2.99 -9.14 7.08
N LEU A 386 -3.28 -8.85 5.82
CA LEU A 386 -4.05 -9.72 4.94
C LEU A 386 -3.15 -10.45 3.92
N PRO A 387 -3.60 -11.62 3.40
CA PRO A 387 -2.86 -12.34 2.39
C PRO A 387 -2.66 -11.54 1.12
N LEU A 388 -1.43 -11.58 0.60
CA LEU A 388 -1.05 -10.97 -0.68
C LEU A 388 -1.40 -11.85 -1.89
N ILE A 389 -1.87 -13.08 -1.66
CA ILE A 389 -2.13 -14.09 -2.67
C ILE A 389 -3.61 -14.43 -2.79
N LYS A 390 -3.99 -14.99 -3.95
CA LYS A 390 -5.39 -15.35 -4.28
C LYS A 390 -5.86 -16.68 -3.68
N ASP A 391 -4.95 -17.46 -3.06
CA ASP A 391 -5.23 -18.80 -2.57
C ASP A 391 -6.39 -18.80 -1.55
N GLN A 392 -7.50 -19.46 -1.91
CA GLN A 392 -8.72 -19.47 -1.11
C GLN A 392 -8.55 -20.21 0.24
N GLU A 393 -7.68 -21.21 0.33
CA GLU A 393 -7.43 -21.94 1.58
C GLU A 393 -6.76 -21.03 2.62
N ILE A 394 -5.87 -20.15 2.15
CA ILE A 394 -5.22 -19.14 3.00
C ILE A 394 -6.25 -18.12 3.51
N TRP A 395 -7.13 -17.60 2.63
CA TRP A 395 -8.19 -16.68 3.04
C TRP A 395 -9.19 -17.32 3.98
N ASP A 396 -9.57 -18.58 3.77
CA ASP A 396 -10.45 -19.34 4.66
C ASP A 396 -9.77 -19.59 6.02
N GLY A 397 -8.48 -19.89 6.01
CA GLY A 397 -7.66 -20.04 7.21
C GLY A 397 -7.60 -18.75 8.04
N LEU A 398 -7.37 -17.60 7.38
CA LEU A 398 -7.41 -16.27 8.01
C LEU A 398 -8.80 -15.99 8.59
N ARG A 399 -9.87 -16.23 7.81
CA ARG A 399 -11.26 -16.00 8.26
C ARG A 399 -11.59 -16.77 9.53
N ALA A 400 -11.08 -18.00 9.66
CA ALA A 400 -11.29 -18.83 10.84
C ALA A 400 -10.64 -18.30 12.13
N LEU A 401 -9.70 -17.34 12.02
CA LEU A 401 -9.05 -16.68 13.15
C LEU A 401 -9.76 -15.40 13.62
N LEU A 402 -10.74 -14.94 12.84
CA LEU A 402 -11.46 -13.69 13.11
C LEU A 402 -12.80 -13.98 13.80
N PRO A 403 -13.42 -13.01 14.49
CA PRO A 403 -14.71 -13.16 15.14
C PRO A 403 -15.79 -13.68 14.19
N ASP A 404 -16.71 -14.51 14.70
CA ASP A 404 -17.86 -15.00 13.96
C ASP A 404 -18.90 -13.86 13.80
N SER A 405 -18.71 -13.06 12.76
CA SER A 405 -19.54 -11.91 12.44
C SER A 405 -19.52 -11.66 10.93
N HIS A 406 -20.69 -11.37 10.36
CA HIS A 406 -20.84 -11.06 8.94
C HIS A 406 -20.02 -9.84 8.48
N TYR A 407 -19.69 -8.91 9.37
CA TYR A 407 -18.84 -7.76 9.04
C TYR A 407 -17.46 -8.19 8.54
N TYR A 408 -16.86 -9.21 9.16
CA TYR A 408 -15.59 -9.77 8.71
C TYR A 408 -15.71 -10.53 7.39
N ASP A 409 -16.83 -11.24 7.17
CA ASP A 409 -17.08 -11.91 5.89
C ASP A 409 -17.19 -10.91 4.74
N ASP A 410 -18.00 -9.87 4.93
CA ASP A 410 -18.21 -8.80 3.96
C ASP A 410 -16.91 -8.04 3.68
N PHE A 411 -16.13 -7.75 4.74
CA PHE A 411 -14.85 -7.08 4.62
C PHE A 411 -13.85 -7.90 3.77
N LEU A 412 -13.60 -9.14 4.16
CA LEU A 412 -12.61 -9.99 3.48
C LEU A 412 -12.99 -10.29 2.03
N GLN A 413 -14.29 -10.40 1.73
CA GLN A 413 -14.73 -10.58 0.35
C GLN A 413 -14.36 -9.39 -0.55
N ARG A 414 -14.37 -8.17 0.00
CA ARG A 414 -14.13 -6.92 -0.73
C ARG A 414 -12.68 -6.46 -0.69
N ALA A 415 -11.89 -6.93 0.28
CA ALA A 415 -10.48 -6.55 0.44
C ALA A 415 -9.53 -7.21 -0.58
N LYS A 416 -10.03 -8.07 -1.48
CA LYS A 416 -9.21 -8.82 -2.46
C LYS A 416 -8.78 -8.01 -3.70
N HIS A 417 -9.15 -6.73 -3.78
CA HIS A 417 -8.83 -5.85 -4.91
C HIS A 417 -8.19 -4.55 -4.41
N PRO A 418 -7.02 -4.65 -3.75
CA PRO A 418 -6.36 -3.48 -3.20
C PRO A 418 -5.77 -2.60 -4.31
N ILE A 419 -5.77 -1.29 -4.04
CA ILE A 419 -4.92 -0.34 -4.75
C ILE A 419 -3.81 0.05 -3.78
N PRO A 420 -2.56 -0.35 -4.03
CA PRO A 420 -1.42 0.09 -3.24
C PRO A 420 -1.35 1.61 -3.24
N LEU A 421 -0.91 2.21 -2.13
CA LEU A 421 -0.61 3.63 -2.09
C LEU A 421 0.67 3.89 -2.90
N GLY A 422 0.52 3.82 -4.21
CA GLY A 422 1.63 3.88 -5.16
C GLY A 422 2.22 5.27 -5.31
N GLY A 423 1.43 6.31 -5.07
CA GLY A 423 1.89 7.70 -5.17
C GLY A 423 3.03 8.00 -4.21
N ALA A 424 2.93 7.54 -2.95
CA ALA A 424 3.97 7.72 -1.93
C ALA A 424 5.28 6.97 -2.22
N ALA A 425 5.23 5.92 -3.04
CA ALA A 425 6.41 5.15 -3.44
C ALA A 425 7.06 5.66 -4.73
N GLN A 426 6.55 6.73 -5.34
CA GLN A 426 7.14 7.30 -6.55
C GLN A 426 8.38 8.15 -6.23
N PRO A 427 9.40 8.14 -7.12
CA PRO A 427 10.55 9.04 -7.00
C PRO A 427 10.11 10.51 -6.86
N GLY A 428 10.79 11.26 -5.99
CA GLY A 428 10.54 12.68 -5.74
C GLY A 428 9.34 13.00 -4.85
N PHE A 429 8.43 12.04 -4.62
CA PHE A 429 7.20 12.34 -3.87
C PHE A 429 7.46 12.67 -2.39
N GLN A 430 8.33 11.93 -1.72
CA GLN A 430 8.68 12.24 -0.32
C GLN A 430 9.35 13.62 -0.21
N THR A 431 10.22 13.98 -1.15
CA THR A 431 10.83 15.31 -1.18
C THR A 431 9.78 16.41 -1.38
N PHE A 432 8.80 16.17 -2.26
CA PHE A 432 7.64 17.07 -2.40
C PHE A 432 6.87 17.21 -1.09
N LEU A 433 6.60 16.11 -0.38
CA LEU A 433 5.92 16.17 0.92
C LEU A 433 6.70 17.02 1.93
N ASP A 434 8.00 16.78 2.07
CA ASP A 434 8.83 17.44 3.08
C ASP A 434 9.05 18.92 2.77
N GLU A 435 9.32 19.28 1.52
CA GLU A 435 9.71 20.64 1.13
C GLU A 435 8.54 21.52 0.73
N VAL A 436 7.42 20.95 0.28
CA VAL A 436 6.28 21.70 -0.26
C VAL A 436 5.03 21.51 0.57
N TYR A 437 4.65 20.26 0.84
CA TYR A 437 3.36 19.92 1.44
C TYR A 437 3.34 20.17 2.96
N PHE A 438 4.41 19.81 3.67
CA PHE A 438 4.53 20.03 5.12
C PHE A 438 5.47 21.18 5.53
N GLY A 439 6.37 21.58 4.67
CA GLY A 439 7.40 22.59 4.99
C GLY A 439 7.46 23.80 4.08
N GLY A 440 6.59 23.89 3.07
CA GLY A 440 6.65 24.91 2.03
C GLY A 440 5.97 26.25 2.35
N GLU A 441 5.59 26.97 1.32
CA GLU A 441 4.98 28.30 1.38
C GLU A 441 3.69 28.32 2.20
N TYR A 442 2.93 27.24 2.17
CA TYR A 442 1.64 27.10 2.86
C TYR A 442 1.77 26.52 4.28
N GLY A 443 3.00 26.22 4.74
CA GLY A 443 3.26 25.47 5.96
C GLY A 443 2.80 24.02 5.84
N ASP A 444 2.31 23.44 6.93
CA ASP A 444 1.62 22.16 6.88
C ASP A 444 0.25 22.35 6.21
N VAL A 445 0.15 21.91 4.95
CA VAL A 445 -1.06 22.10 4.12
C VAL A 445 -2.29 21.47 4.76
N GLU A 446 -2.17 20.32 5.41
CA GLU A 446 -3.30 19.66 6.04
C GLU A 446 -3.81 20.44 7.24
N LEU A 447 -2.89 20.89 8.08
CA LEU A 447 -3.22 21.69 9.25
C LEU A 447 -3.76 23.08 8.85
N ALA A 448 -3.11 23.73 7.88
CA ALA A 448 -3.54 25.04 7.38
C ALA A 448 -4.94 24.97 6.73
N THR A 449 -5.25 23.93 5.97
CA THR A 449 -6.59 23.73 5.42
C THR A 449 -7.61 23.37 6.49
N ALA A 450 -7.28 22.46 7.42
CA ALA A 450 -8.16 22.09 8.53
C ALA A 450 -8.54 23.29 9.39
N ASN A 451 -7.59 24.19 9.66
CA ASN A 451 -7.82 25.43 10.40
C ASN A 451 -8.52 26.52 9.58
N GLY A 452 -8.67 26.34 8.26
CA GLY A 452 -9.26 27.33 7.36
C GLY A 452 -8.36 28.54 7.08
N GLU A 453 -7.05 28.39 7.28
CA GLU A 453 -6.03 29.40 6.97
C GLU A 453 -5.76 29.44 5.46
N VAL A 454 -5.89 28.30 4.80
CA VAL A 454 -5.70 28.11 3.36
C VAL A 454 -6.95 27.42 2.78
N ASN A 455 -7.37 27.83 1.58
CA ASN A 455 -8.39 27.13 0.82
C ASN A 455 -7.75 26.12 -0.12
N ALA A 456 -8.09 24.84 0.02
CA ALA A 456 -7.48 23.76 -0.77
C ALA A 456 -7.64 23.97 -2.28
N HIS A 457 -8.79 24.46 -2.76
CA HIS A 457 -8.99 24.71 -4.20
C HIS A 457 -8.08 25.81 -4.75
N ASP A 458 -7.71 26.79 -3.91
CA ASP A 458 -6.85 27.90 -4.37
C ASP A 458 -5.39 27.47 -4.59
N ILE A 459 -4.94 26.40 -3.90
CA ILE A 459 -3.57 25.91 -3.93
C ILE A 459 -3.38 24.59 -4.69
N ALA A 460 -4.48 23.88 -4.99
CA ALA A 460 -4.43 22.52 -5.55
C ALA A 460 -3.67 22.45 -6.88
N GLN A 461 -3.81 23.46 -7.75
CA GLN A 461 -3.10 23.52 -9.03
C GLN A 461 -1.59 23.67 -8.81
N ASP A 462 -1.15 24.57 -7.91
CA ASP A 462 0.26 24.76 -7.58
C ASP A 462 0.88 23.49 -6.96
N LEU A 463 0.16 22.84 -6.05
CA LEU A 463 0.60 21.57 -5.47
C LEU A 463 0.72 20.47 -6.53
N THR A 464 -0.22 20.37 -7.46
CA THR A 464 -0.20 19.42 -8.57
C THR A 464 1.04 19.63 -9.46
N GLU A 465 1.28 20.87 -9.86
CA GLU A 465 2.44 21.22 -10.69
C GLU A 465 3.76 20.89 -9.98
N LYS A 466 3.87 21.20 -8.68
CA LYS A 466 5.06 20.89 -7.89
C LYS A 466 5.25 19.39 -7.69
N ALA A 467 4.21 18.64 -7.34
CA ALA A 467 4.31 17.19 -7.16
C ALA A 467 4.84 16.50 -8.44
N ASN A 468 4.32 16.89 -9.60
CA ASN A 468 4.76 16.36 -10.89
C ASN A 468 6.19 16.81 -11.24
N GLN A 469 6.56 18.07 -10.96
CA GLN A 469 7.90 18.56 -11.17
C GLN A 469 8.94 17.79 -10.34
N TYR A 470 8.70 17.61 -9.03
CA TYR A 470 9.62 16.85 -8.16
C TYR A 470 9.80 15.41 -8.64
N ARG A 471 8.72 14.79 -9.13
CA ARG A 471 8.78 13.45 -9.70
C ARG A 471 9.64 13.40 -10.98
N GLU A 472 9.41 14.32 -11.92
CA GLU A 472 10.18 14.39 -13.17
C GLU A 472 11.67 14.62 -12.90
N GLU A 473 12.02 15.57 -12.02
CA GLU A 473 13.39 15.87 -11.63
C GLU A 473 14.07 14.67 -10.95
N ALA A 474 13.36 13.97 -10.06
CA ALA A 474 13.88 12.78 -9.39
C ALA A 474 14.13 11.63 -10.38
N ILE A 475 13.21 11.38 -11.31
CA ILE A 475 13.39 10.35 -12.34
C ILE A 475 14.62 10.65 -13.21
N GLU A 476 14.78 11.92 -13.66
CA GLU A 476 15.95 12.33 -14.44
C GLU A 476 17.26 12.13 -13.66
N GLU A 477 17.26 12.48 -12.37
CA GLU A 477 18.46 12.35 -11.53
C GLU A 477 18.83 10.91 -11.17
N LEU A 478 17.81 10.06 -10.92
CA LEU A 478 18.05 8.71 -10.38
C LEU A 478 18.30 7.66 -11.46
N PHE A 479 17.79 7.86 -12.68
CA PHE A 479 17.80 6.83 -13.71
C PHE A 479 18.48 7.24 -15.02
N TYR A 480 18.76 8.53 -15.23
CA TYR A 480 19.41 9.07 -16.45
C TYR A 480 20.61 9.94 -16.15
#